data_63dbc9811eb5d7a462bcf24564ae9e59
#
_entry.id   63dbc9811eb5d7a462bcf24564ae9e59
#
_cell.length_a   1.000
_cell.length_b   1.000
_cell.length_c   1.000
_cell.angle_alpha   90.00
_cell.angle_beta   90.00
_cell.angle_gamma   90.00
#
_symmetry.space_group_name_H-M   'P 1'
#
loop_
_entity.id
_entity.type
_entity.pdbx_description
1 polymer ?
#
loop_
_entity_poly.entity_id
_entity_poly.type
_entity_poly.pdbx_seq_one_letter_code
_entity_poly.pdbx_strand_id
1 'polypeptide(L)'
;MKPTYLSRIPDAETAIRATGERLTQPRVAVLATLMAADHAISHLDVTAALAKHHPIDRVTVYRVLEWLVTKGIAHRIAGDDRVWRFMMTASTKSGKGKPHSQHAHFTCNDCGQTFCLDDLPPKLNLKLPAGFKTMDVDLKLRGQCAHCGR
;
A
#
# COMPACT_ATOMS: atom_id res chain seq x y z
N MET A 1 -3.05 -15.42 13.80
CA MET A 1 -1.59 -15.29 13.61
C MET A 1 -1.35 -14.36 12.44
N LYS A 2 -0.58 -13.29 12.64
CA LYS A 2 -0.28 -12.36 11.52
C LYS A 2 0.55 -13.11 10.46
N PRO A 3 0.23 -12.96 9.17
CA PRO A 3 1.03 -13.58 8.11
C PRO A 3 2.46 -13.05 8.17
N THR A 4 3.42 -13.95 8.10
CA THR A 4 4.82 -13.59 8.02
C THR A 4 5.21 -13.32 6.56
N TYR A 5 6.26 -12.54 6.35
CA TYR A 5 6.86 -12.35 5.03
C TYR A 5 7.09 -13.69 4.28
N LEU A 6 7.60 -14.71 4.98
CA LEU A 6 7.89 -16.01 4.36
C LEU A 6 6.62 -16.71 3.82
N SER A 7 5.50 -16.61 4.52
CA SER A 7 4.23 -17.21 4.08
C SER A 7 3.63 -16.53 2.85
N ARG A 8 4.10 -15.33 2.48
CA ARG A 8 3.62 -14.56 1.33
C ARG A 8 4.48 -14.68 0.08
N ILE A 9 5.59 -15.39 0.16
CA ILE A 9 6.50 -15.57 -0.99
C ILE A 9 5.77 -16.18 -2.21
N PRO A 10 5.00 -17.28 -2.10
CA PRO A 10 4.31 -17.86 -3.25
C PRO A 10 3.30 -16.91 -3.89
N ASP A 11 2.57 -16.14 -3.07
CA ASP A 11 1.60 -15.15 -3.55
C ASP A 11 2.31 -14.02 -4.31
N ALA A 12 3.44 -13.54 -3.77
CA ALA A 12 4.25 -12.50 -4.38
C ALA A 12 4.84 -12.95 -5.73
N GLU A 13 5.36 -14.17 -5.82
CA GLU A 13 5.85 -14.74 -7.07
C GLU A 13 4.75 -14.81 -8.13
N THR A 14 3.56 -15.28 -7.74
CA THR A 14 2.41 -15.37 -8.64
C THR A 14 2.00 -14.00 -9.16
N ALA A 15 1.92 -12.99 -8.28
CA ALA A 15 1.58 -11.63 -8.67
C ALA A 15 2.61 -11.01 -9.63
N ILE A 16 3.91 -11.25 -9.41
CA ILE A 16 4.96 -10.74 -10.30
C ILE A 16 4.91 -11.43 -11.66
N ARG A 17 4.74 -12.75 -11.70
CA ARG A 17 4.60 -13.50 -12.97
C ARG A 17 3.41 -13.02 -13.79
N ALA A 18 2.31 -12.64 -13.14
CA ALA A 18 1.13 -12.09 -13.80
C ALA A 18 1.39 -10.75 -14.51
N THR A 19 2.44 -10.01 -14.15
CA THR A 19 2.84 -8.78 -14.86
C THR A 19 3.57 -9.04 -16.17
N GLY A 20 3.99 -10.27 -16.45
CA GLY A 20 4.88 -10.61 -17.56
C GLY A 20 6.34 -10.19 -17.38
N GLU A 21 6.67 -9.61 -16.24
CA GLU A 21 8.01 -9.11 -15.93
C GLU A 21 8.89 -10.19 -15.28
N ARG A 22 10.21 -9.97 -15.36
CA ARG A 22 11.17 -10.89 -14.77
C ARG A 22 11.00 -11.01 -13.25
N LEU A 23 10.89 -12.25 -12.78
CA LEU A 23 10.95 -12.59 -11.38
C LEU A 23 12.38 -12.37 -10.86
N THR A 24 12.52 -11.54 -9.84
CA THR A 24 13.80 -11.32 -9.14
C THR A 24 13.59 -11.41 -7.63
N GLN A 25 14.64 -11.84 -6.93
CA GLN A 25 14.58 -11.99 -5.49
C GLN A 25 14.20 -10.69 -4.75
N PRO A 26 14.75 -9.50 -5.07
CA PRO A 26 14.31 -8.25 -4.45
C PRO A 26 12.83 -7.95 -4.68
N ARG A 27 12.30 -8.18 -5.88
CA ARG A 27 10.88 -7.97 -6.18
C ARG A 27 9.98 -8.86 -5.33
N VAL A 28 10.31 -10.14 -5.23
CA VAL A 28 9.56 -11.10 -4.39
C VAL A 28 9.61 -10.70 -2.92
N ALA A 29 10.81 -10.40 -2.40
CA ALA A 29 11.00 -10.07 -1.00
C ALA A 29 10.25 -8.80 -0.57
N VAL A 30 10.34 -7.73 -1.34
CA VAL A 30 9.66 -6.47 -1.07
C VAL A 30 8.14 -6.64 -1.16
N LEU A 31 7.64 -7.32 -2.20
CA LEU A 31 6.22 -7.55 -2.38
C LEU A 31 5.64 -8.43 -1.27
N ALA A 32 6.31 -9.52 -0.91
CA ALA A 32 5.89 -10.40 0.19
C ALA A 32 5.83 -9.64 1.53
N THR A 33 6.74 -8.68 1.75
CA THR A 33 6.73 -7.82 2.94
C THR A 33 5.50 -6.91 2.95
N LEU A 34 5.16 -6.28 1.81
CA LEU A 34 3.93 -5.49 1.70
C LEU A 34 2.67 -6.33 1.91
N MET A 35 2.63 -7.55 1.34
CA MET A 35 1.51 -8.47 1.50
C MET A 35 1.30 -8.94 2.95
N ALA A 36 2.37 -8.97 3.74
CA ALA A 36 2.31 -9.34 5.15
C ALA A 36 1.89 -8.18 6.07
N ALA A 37 2.00 -6.95 5.58
CA ALA A 37 1.62 -5.76 6.34
C ALA A 37 0.09 -5.56 6.33
N ASP A 38 -0.45 -5.18 7.48
CA ASP A 38 -1.87 -4.83 7.67
C ASP A 38 -2.13 -3.31 7.59
N HIS A 39 -1.08 -2.53 7.42
CA HIS A 39 -1.11 -1.07 7.27
C HIS A 39 -0.05 -0.62 6.26
N ALA A 40 -0.11 0.65 5.86
CA ALA A 40 0.89 1.22 4.97
C ALA A 40 2.24 1.38 5.67
N ILE A 41 3.31 0.94 5.04
CA ILE A 41 4.68 0.93 5.59
C ILE A 41 5.63 1.73 4.71
N SER A 42 6.63 2.36 5.33
CA SER A 42 7.66 3.13 4.63
C SER A 42 8.73 2.21 4.02
N HIS A 43 9.55 2.76 3.12
CA HIS A 43 10.71 2.03 2.58
C HIS A 43 11.71 1.63 3.68
N LEU A 44 11.83 2.41 4.76
CA LEU A 44 12.67 2.07 5.90
C LEU A 44 12.12 0.87 6.67
N ASP A 45 10.80 0.81 6.86
CA ASP A 45 10.14 -0.33 7.50
C ASP A 45 10.34 -1.60 6.69
N VAL A 46 10.22 -1.53 5.35
CA VAL A 46 10.50 -2.66 4.45
C VAL A 46 11.95 -3.10 4.58
N THR A 47 12.89 -2.16 4.53
CA THR A 47 14.33 -2.45 4.68
C THR A 47 14.63 -3.12 6.02
N ALA A 48 14.06 -2.61 7.11
CA ALA A 48 14.23 -3.17 8.45
C ALA A 48 13.63 -4.59 8.58
N ALA A 49 12.46 -4.81 7.99
CA ALA A 49 11.81 -6.13 7.99
C ALA A 49 12.64 -7.18 7.25
N LEU A 50 13.29 -6.79 6.15
CA LEU A 50 14.11 -7.68 5.33
C LEU A 50 15.52 -7.89 5.87
N ALA A 51 16.03 -7.02 6.74
CA ALA A 51 17.43 -7.04 7.21
C ALA A 51 17.84 -8.38 7.84
N LYS A 52 16.91 -9.09 8.48
CA LYS A 52 17.17 -10.36 9.17
C LYS A 52 17.17 -11.58 8.25
N HIS A 53 16.48 -11.50 7.11
CA HIS A 53 16.23 -12.65 6.24
C HIS A 53 16.85 -12.47 4.85
N HIS A 54 16.78 -11.27 4.34
CA HIS A 54 17.21 -10.92 2.99
C HIS A 54 17.66 -9.47 2.96
N PRO A 55 18.88 -9.18 3.40
CA PRO A 55 19.38 -7.81 3.40
C PRO A 55 19.42 -7.29 1.95
N ILE A 56 18.62 -6.28 1.68
CA ILE A 56 18.54 -5.57 0.41
C ILE A 56 18.85 -4.10 0.69
N ASP A 57 19.70 -3.50 -0.14
CA ASP A 57 20.04 -2.09 0.01
C ASP A 57 18.82 -1.17 -0.20
N ARG A 58 18.85 0.01 0.44
CA ARG A 58 17.72 0.95 0.42
C ARG A 58 17.33 1.41 -0.98
N VAL A 59 18.31 1.59 -1.86
CA VAL A 59 18.05 2.07 -3.23
C VAL A 59 17.29 1.00 -4.00
N THR A 60 17.68 -0.25 -3.86
CA THR A 60 16.99 -1.39 -4.49
C THR A 60 15.58 -1.55 -3.94
N VAL A 61 15.39 -1.46 -2.62
CA VAL A 61 14.05 -1.48 -2.00
C VAL A 61 13.17 -0.37 -2.59
N TYR A 62 13.66 0.86 -2.63
CA TYR A 62 12.92 2.00 -3.15
C TYR A 62 12.54 1.81 -4.64
N ARG A 63 13.49 1.38 -5.48
CA ARG A 63 13.25 1.10 -6.90
C ARG A 63 12.18 0.02 -7.11
N VAL A 64 12.17 -1.01 -6.28
CA VAL A 64 11.15 -2.06 -6.35
C VAL A 64 9.79 -1.51 -5.93
N LEU A 65 9.71 -0.72 -4.85
CA LEU A 65 8.47 -0.08 -4.41
C LEU A 65 7.88 0.83 -5.52
N GLU A 66 8.70 1.66 -6.16
CA GLU A 66 8.27 2.50 -7.29
C GLU A 66 7.82 1.65 -8.49
N TRP A 67 8.51 0.56 -8.77
CA TRP A 67 8.09 -0.38 -9.81
C TRP A 67 6.73 -1.01 -9.50
N LEU A 68 6.48 -1.44 -8.26
CA LEU A 68 5.19 -1.98 -7.83
C LEU A 68 4.05 -0.95 -7.99
N VAL A 69 4.33 0.31 -7.69
CA VAL A 69 3.37 1.42 -7.90
C VAL A 69 3.09 1.62 -9.38
N THR A 70 4.12 1.66 -10.22
CA THR A 70 3.99 1.78 -11.69
C THR A 70 3.17 0.64 -12.29
N LYS A 71 3.30 -0.57 -11.75
CA LYS A 71 2.52 -1.75 -12.19
C LYS A 71 1.11 -1.81 -11.59
N GLY A 72 0.73 -0.88 -10.72
CA GLY A 72 -0.57 -0.86 -10.06
C GLY A 72 -0.76 -1.96 -9.01
N ILE A 73 0.31 -2.65 -8.60
CA ILE A 73 0.30 -3.69 -7.57
C ILE A 73 0.24 -3.06 -6.17
N ALA A 74 0.93 -1.96 -5.99
CA ALA A 74 0.92 -1.16 -4.79
C ALA A 74 0.57 0.29 -5.09
N HIS A 75 0.17 1.03 -4.08
CA HIS A 75 0.05 2.48 -4.15
C HIS A 75 0.82 3.14 -3.02
N ARG A 76 1.18 4.40 -3.22
CA ARG A 76 1.88 5.18 -2.21
C ARG A 76 0.96 6.23 -1.61
N ILE A 77 1.13 6.47 -0.32
CA ILE A 77 0.35 7.41 0.47
C ILE A 77 1.32 8.41 1.09
N ALA A 78 1.06 9.70 0.92
CA ALA A 78 1.81 10.74 1.60
C ALA A 78 1.39 10.80 3.08
N GLY A 79 2.33 10.57 3.98
CA GLY A 79 2.14 10.83 5.41
C GLY A 79 2.23 12.32 5.73
N ASP A 80 1.66 12.73 6.86
CA ASP A 80 1.77 14.11 7.36
C ASP A 80 3.21 14.48 7.77
N ASP A 81 4.03 13.45 8.05
CA ASP A 81 5.46 13.52 8.33
C ASP A 81 6.34 13.63 7.08
N ARG A 82 5.72 13.81 5.90
CA ARG A 82 6.38 13.84 4.59
C ARG A 82 7.10 12.54 4.21
N VAL A 83 6.79 11.44 4.90
CA VAL A 83 7.30 10.11 4.57
C VAL A 83 6.29 9.39 3.69
N TRP A 84 6.74 8.89 2.54
CA TRP A 84 5.94 8.02 1.69
C TRP A 84 5.77 6.64 2.32
N ARG A 85 4.53 6.19 2.36
CA ARG A 85 4.17 4.84 2.77
C ARG A 85 3.55 4.09 1.61
N PHE A 86 3.73 2.79 1.61
CA PHE A 86 3.29 1.91 0.53
C PHE A 86 2.37 0.84 1.09
N MET A 87 1.37 0.48 0.32
CA MET A 87 0.39 -0.55 0.64
C MET A 87 -0.04 -1.27 -0.63
N MET A 88 -0.47 -2.52 -0.49
CA MET A 88 -1.04 -3.28 -1.61
C MET A 88 -2.30 -2.62 -2.14
N THR A 89 -2.46 -2.64 -3.44
CA THR A 89 -3.70 -2.21 -4.09
C THR A 89 -4.81 -3.23 -3.85
N ALA A 90 -6.04 -2.79 -3.56
CA ALA A 90 -7.19 -3.68 -3.32
C ALA A 90 -7.49 -4.63 -4.48
N SER A 91 -7.23 -4.22 -5.71
CA SER A 91 -7.43 -5.03 -6.91
C SER A 91 -6.59 -6.30 -6.96
N THR A 92 -5.46 -6.34 -6.25
CA THR A 92 -4.65 -7.57 -6.11
C THR A 92 -5.24 -8.56 -5.11
N LYS A 93 -6.12 -8.09 -4.22
CA LYS A 93 -6.82 -8.96 -3.25
C LYS A 93 -8.09 -9.59 -3.81
N SER A 94 -8.74 -8.99 -4.80
CA SER A 94 -10.07 -9.41 -5.29
C SER A 94 -10.19 -9.63 -6.79
N GLY A 95 -9.13 -9.45 -7.57
CA GLY A 95 -9.14 -9.68 -9.03
C GLY A 95 -10.04 -8.74 -9.86
N LYS A 96 -10.68 -7.76 -9.23
CA LYS A 96 -11.53 -6.75 -9.89
C LYS A 96 -10.98 -5.37 -9.59
N GLY A 97 -10.12 -4.88 -10.47
CA GLY A 97 -9.49 -3.56 -10.36
C GLY A 97 -10.50 -2.43 -10.37
N LYS A 98 -10.70 -1.76 -9.24
CA LYS A 98 -11.24 -0.40 -9.22
C LYS A 98 -10.07 0.58 -9.31
N PRO A 99 -10.19 1.65 -10.10
CA PRO A 99 -9.14 2.64 -10.18
C PRO A 99 -8.85 3.27 -8.81
N HIS A 100 -7.59 3.60 -8.55
CA HIS A 100 -7.08 4.15 -7.28
C HIS A 100 -7.79 5.40 -6.76
N SER A 101 -8.56 6.06 -7.61
CA SER A 101 -9.26 7.32 -7.32
C SER A 101 -10.48 7.19 -6.42
N GLN A 102 -10.78 6.00 -5.88
CA GLN A 102 -12.07 5.76 -5.21
C GLN A 102 -11.97 5.05 -3.86
N HIS A 103 -10.89 5.20 -3.12
CA HIS A 103 -10.80 4.66 -1.76
C HIS A 103 -10.31 5.73 -0.77
N ALA A 104 -10.61 5.51 0.50
CA ALA A 104 -10.20 6.40 1.57
C ALA A 104 -8.97 5.86 2.31
N HIS A 105 -8.22 6.75 2.93
CA HIS A 105 -7.12 6.41 3.84
C HIS A 105 -7.46 6.87 5.25
N PHE A 106 -7.18 6.03 6.23
CA PHE A 106 -7.36 6.35 7.64
C PHE A 106 -6.00 6.41 8.34
N THR A 107 -5.70 7.51 9.00
CA THR A 107 -4.49 7.66 9.81
C THR A 107 -4.86 7.71 11.28
N CYS A 108 -4.28 6.83 12.08
CA CYS A 108 -4.44 6.83 13.52
C CYS A 108 -3.61 7.95 14.16
N ASN A 109 -4.24 8.78 14.99
CA ASN A 109 -3.55 9.89 15.69
C ASN A 109 -2.61 9.38 16.78
N ASP A 110 -2.88 8.20 17.37
CA ASP A 110 -2.10 7.69 18.50
C ASP A 110 -0.87 6.91 18.06
N CYS A 111 -1.01 5.97 17.11
CA CYS A 111 0.12 5.15 16.64
C CYS A 111 0.70 5.60 15.29
N GLY A 112 0.09 6.56 14.62
CA GLY A 112 0.56 7.06 13.31
C GLY A 112 0.39 6.09 12.14
N GLN A 113 -0.16 4.90 12.36
CA GLN A 113 -0.38 3.92 11.29
C GLN A 113 -1.45 4.40 10.32
N THR A 114 -1.23 4.13 9.03
CA THR A 114 -2.17 4.47 7.97
C THR A 114 -2.72 3.20 7.33
N PHE A 115 -4.04 3.16 7.21
CA PHE A 115 -4.81 2.04 6.67
C PHE A 115 -5.53 2.45 5.41
N CYS A 116 -5.66 1.54 4.46
CA CYS A 116 -6.50 1.71 3.29
C CYS A 116 -7.91 1.19 3.59
N LEU A 117 -8.92 1.98 3.26
CA LEU A 117 -10.33 1.64 3.44
C LEU A 117 -10.96 1.39 2.05
N ASP A 118 -10.81 0.17 1.56
CA ASP A 118 -11.23 -0.23 0.21
C ASP A 118 -12.74 -0.32 0.04
N ASP A 119 -13.48 -0.53 1.13
CA ASP A 119 -14.93 -0.76 1.12
C ASP A 119 -15.78 0.51 1.23
N LEU A 120 -15.15 1.67 1.36
CA LEU A 120 -15.83 2.95 1.35
C LEU A 120 -15.84 3.52 -0.07
N PRO A 121 -16.94 3.34 -0.83
CA PRO A 121 -17.08 4.08 -2.08
C PRO A 121 -17.21 5.56 -1.73
N PRO A 122 -16.34 6.44 -2.21
CA PRO A 122 -16.47 7.86 -2.00
C PRO A 122 -17.59 8.41 -2.91
N LYS A 123 -18.83 8.07 -2.63
CA LYS A 123 -19.98 8.82 -3.13
C LYS A 123 -20.13 10.09 -2.28
N LEU A 124 -19.07 10.89 -2.28
CA LEU A 124 -19.14 12.24 -1.78
C LEU A 124 -19.94 13.06 -2.81
N ASN A 125 -21.16 13.40 -2.45
CA ASN A 125 -21.98 14.30 -3.24
C ASN A 125 -21.45 15.73 -3.05
N LEU A 126 -20.30 16.02 -3.67
CA LEU A 126 -19.67 17.32 -3.59
C LEU A 126 -20.39 18.27 -4.53
N LYS A 127 -21.04 19.29 -3.96
CA LYS A 127 -21.59 20.41 -4.75
C LYS A 127 -20.41 21.32 -5.13
N LEU A 128 -19.99 21.22 -6.38
CA LEU A 128 -18.97 22.11 -6.94
C LEU A 128 -19.59 23.40 -7.48
N PRO A 129 -18.85 24.51 -7.47
CA PRO A 129 -19.26 25.73 -8.17
C PRO A 129 -19.49 25.48 -9.66
N ALA A 130 -20.32 26.31 -10.30
CA ALA A 130 -20.61 26.19 -11.72
C ALA A 130 -19.32 26.22 -12.58
N GLY A 131 -19.19 25.29 -13.50
CA GLY A 131 -18.03 25.17 -14.40
C GLY A 131 -16.85 24.35 -13.85
N PHE A 132 -16.88 23.94 -12.58
CA PHE A 132 -15.84 23.06 -12.01
C PHE A 132 -16.12 21.60 -12.37
N LYS A 133 -15.07 20.86 -12.72
CA LYS A 133 -15.11 19.42 -12.99
C LYS A 133 -14.12 18.71 -12.06
N THR A 134 -14.58 17.71 -11.31
CA THR A 134 -13.71 16.87 -10.49
C THR A 134 -12.97 15.88 -11.38
N MET A 135 -11.65 15.84 -11.27
CA MET A 135 -10.80 14.88 -11.95
C MET A 135 -10.43 13.73 -11.01
N ASP A 136 -10.25 14.03 -9.72
CA ASP A 136 -9.84 13.08 -8.69
C ASP A 136 -10.36 13.51 -7.31
N VAL A 137 -10.53 12.53 -6.41
CA VAL A 137 -10.94 12.76 -5.01
C VAL A 137 -10.06 11.90 -4.10
N ASP A 138 -9.30 12.55 -3.23
CA ASP A 138 -8.54 11.90 -2.16
C ASP A 138 -9.24 12.14 -0.83
N LEU A 139 -9.70 11.05 -0.18
CA LEU A 139 -10.38 11.11 1.11
C LEU A 139 -9.46 10.62 2.22
N LYS A 140 -9.08 11.52 3.11
CA LYS A 140 -8.27 11.22 4.30
C LYS A 140 -9.10 11.34 5.56
N LEU A 141 -9.12 10.27 6.35
CA LEU A 141 -9.77 10.20 7.66
C LEU A 141 -8.70 10.14 8.75
N ARG A 142 -9.00 10.74 9.90
CA ARG A 142 -8.14 10.71 11.08
C ARG A 142 -8.95 10.35 12.32
N GLY A 143 -8.34 9.63 13.23
CA GLY A 143 -8.98 9.21 14.47
C GLY A 143 -8.16 8.18 15.22
N GLN A 144 -8.80 7.32 15.98
CA GLN A 144 -8.16 6.19 16.67
C GLN A 144 -8.46 4.90 15.94
N CYS A 145 -7.44 4.08 15.71
CA CYS A 145 -7.62 2.74 15.12
C CYS A 145 -8.18 1.77 16.16
N ALA A 146 -8.72 0.64 15.72
CA ALA A 146 -9.28 -0.38 16.60
C ALA A 146 -8.31 -0.93 17.65
N HIS A 147 -7.01 -0.81 17.42
CA HIS A 147 -5.98 -1.24 18.37
C HIS A 147 -5.74 -0.21 19.48
N CYS A 148 -5.78 1.09 19.16
CA CYS A 148 -5.54 2.19 20.11
C CYS A 148 -6.81 2.63 20.84
N GLY A 149 -7.99 2.43 20.24
CA GLY A 149 -9.29 2.83 20.80
C GLY A 149 -9.93 1.84 21.77
N ARG A 150 -9.15 0.88 22.28
CA ARG A 150 -9.61 -0.08 23.29
C ARG A 150 -9.34 0.41 24.70
#